data_c356da5308287137a8cf047115d23f00
#
_entry.id   c356da5308287137a8cf047115d23f00
#
_cell.length_a   1.000
_cell.length_b   1.000
_cell.length_c   1.000
_cell.angle_alpha   90.00
_cell.angle_beta   90.00
_cell.angle_gamma   90.00
#
_symmetry.space_group_name_H-M   'P 1'
#
loop_
_entity.id
_entity.type
_entity.pdbx_description
1 polymer ?
#
loop_
_entity_poly.entity_id
_entity_poly.type
_entity_poly.pdbx_seq_one_letter_code
_entity_poly.pdbx_strand_id
1 'polypeptide(L)'
;MKSFSTAGAAAFALTLSACGGGGGNNAGAGVTPPSAPVANVAAPAGQDWTTTVAETQYGFLMGNPNAPVKLVEYASITCPHCAEFTNDGGAEGIQSYVRSGRVSWEYRPYMIFPTDPGLFSLLRCQGKDSFFPLTEQLYAEQRNWAVRGQTYLEANRTAVEGMNDQTRAATLVRETGVDAFFRQRGMTQGQIDQCLANVANLQRISADTQHAIQTDNPPGTPTFYINGQIQDNVGLWTQLEPRLRQAVGG
;
A
#
# COMPACT_ATOMS: atom_id res chain seq x y z
N MET A 1 60.18 15.19 -66.83
CA MET A 1 59.34 14.43 -67.73
C MET A 1 57.95 14.23 -67.06
N LYS A 2 56.96 14.62 -67.78
CA LYS A 2 55.53 14.78 -67.34
C LYS A 2 54.89 13.41 -67.14
N SER A 3 54.04 13.29 -66.13
CA SER A 3 52.92 12.39 -66.25
C SER A 3 51.75 12.88 -65.39
N PHE A 4 50.64 13.09 -66.04
CA PHE A 4 49.32 13.47 -65.52
C PHE A 4 48.64 12.24 -64.96
N SER A 5 47.96 12.35 -63.86
CA SER A 5 46.96 11.40 -63.43
C SER A 5 45.71 12.08 -62.94
N THR A 6 44.64 11.67 -63.51
CA THR A 6 43.30 12.19 -63.52
C THR A 6 42.60 12.03 -62.14
N ALA A 7 41.90 13.07 -61.72
CA ALA A 7 41.05 13.11 -60.54
C ALA A 7 39.70 12.38 -60.85
N GLY A 8 39.38 11.44 -59.97
CA GLY A 8 38.05 10.82 -59.92
C GLY A 8 37.21 11.54 -58.84
N ALA A 9 36.15 12.22 -59.23
CA ALA A 9 35.17 12.82 -58.32
C ALA A 9 34.17 11.77 -57.85
N ALA A 10 34.21 11.42 -56.56
CA ALA A 10 33.18 10.61 -55.93
C ALA A 10 32.11 11.56 -55.32
N ALA A 11 30.92 11.49 -55.89
CA ALA A 11 29.77 12.22 -55.36
C ALA A 11 29.21 11.49 -54.10
N PHE A 12 29.37 12.12 -52.95
CA PHE A 12 28.71 11.68 -51.73
C PHE A 12 27.27 12.26 -51.67
N ALA A 13 26.29 11.37 -51.79
CA ALA A 13 24.91 11.71 -51.52
C ALA A 13 24.69 11.83 -50.00
N LEU A 14 24.46 13.05 -49.52
CA LEU A 14 24.00 13.28 -48.16
C LEU A 14 22.51 12.96 -48.04
N THR A 15 22.21 11.85 -47.38
CA THR A 15 20.85 11.59 -46.88
C THR A 15 20.59 12.41 -45.62
N LEU A 16 19.76 13.43 -45.72
CA LEU A 16 19.22 14.11 -44.54
C LEU A 16 18.27 13.15 -43.81
N SER A 17 18.71 12.58 -42.69
CA SER A 17 17.82 11.95 -41.73
C SER A 17 17.16 13.07 -40.91
N ALA A 18 15.87 13.31 -41.16
CA ALA A 18 15.04 14.18 -40.35
C ALA A 18 14.90 13.55 -38.95
N CYS A 19 15.63 14.10 -37.95
CA CYS A 19 15.32 13.86 -36.54
C CYS A 19 13.97 14.51 -36.22
N GLY A 20 12.92 13.71 -36.26
CA GLY A 20 11.63 14.05 -35.68
C GLY A 20 11.81 14.24 -34.16
N GLY A 21 11.69 15.49 -33.69
CA GLY A 21 11.64 15.81 -32.26
C GLY A 21 10.41 15.17 -31.65
N GLY A 22 10.58 14.02 -31.05
CA GLY A 22 9.60 13.44 -30.14
C GLY A 22 9.62 14.25 -28.85
N GLY A 23 8.63 15.13 -28.66
CA GLY A 23 8.33 15.73 -27.38
C GLY A 23 8.10 14.59 -26.38
N GLY A 24 9.00 14.44 -25.41
CA GLY A 24 8.84 13.52 -24.30
C GLY A 24 7.67 13.99 -23.43
N ASN A 25 6.47 13.48 -23.72
CA ASN A 25 5.43 13.42 -22.72
C ASN A 25 5.92 12.44 -21.66
N ASN A 26 6.36 12.96 -20.51
CA ASN A 26 6.40 12.20 -19.25
C ASN A 26 4.94 11.88 -18.84
N ALA A 27 4.29 11.00 -19.58
CA ALA A 27 3.16 10.26 -19.08
C ALA A 27 3.72 9.37 -17.98
N GLY A 28 3.32 9.58 -16.73
CA GLY A 28 3.67 8.74 -15.58
C GLY A 28 3.57 7.27 -15.96
N ALA A 29 4.46 6.43 -15.44
CA ALA A 29 4.60 5.04 -15.82
C ALA A 29 3.25 4.31 -15.73
N GLY A 30 2.55 4.26 -16.85
CA GLY A 30 1.24 3.61 -16.95
C GLY A 30 1.40 2.10 -16.87
N VAL A 31 0.44 1.45 -16.26
CA VAL A 31 0.37 -0.01 -16.24
C VAL A 31 0.40 -0.53 -17.67
N THR A 32 1.33 -1.43 -17.99
CA THR A 32 1.34 -2.10 -19.29
C THR A 32 0.16 -3.07 -19.35
N PRO A 33 -0.81 -2.88 -20.24
CA PRO A 33 -1.92 -3.81 -20.36
C PRO A 33 -1.42 -5.18 -20.84
N PRO A 34 -2.07 -6.27 -20.40
CA PRO A 34 -1.77 -7.60 -20.91
C PRO A 34 -2.16 -7.71 -22.40
N SER A 35 -1.53 -8.63 -23.12
CA SER A 35 -1.82 -8.88 -24.55
C SER A 35 -3.24 -9.44 -24.81
N ALA A 36 -3.89 -9.96 -23.78
CA ALA A 36 -5.28 -10.43 -23.76
C ALA A 36 -5.89 -10.22 -22.37
N PRO A 37 -7.22 -10.07 -22.24
CA PRO A 37 -7.87 -9.94 -20.95
C PRO A 37 -7.53 -11.10 -20.01
N VAL A 38 -7.22 -10.77 -18.77
CA VAL A 38 -6.93 -11.75 -17.72
C VAL A 38 -8.22 -12.50 -17.36
N ALA A 39 -8.21 -13.81 -17.50
CA ALA A 39 -9.36 -14.65 -17.17
C ALA A 39 -9.63 -14.67 -15.65
N ASN A 40 -10.91 -14.78 -15.28
CA ASN A 40 -11.28 -15.02 -13.89
C ASN A 40 -10.73 -16.37 -13.41
N VAL A 41 -10.28 -16.41 -12.17
CA VAL A 41 -9.81 -17.63 -11.48
C VAL A 41 -10.75 -17.90 -10.31
N ALA A 42 -11.53 -18.99 -10.43
CA ALA A 42 -12.45 -19.36 -9.35
C ALA A 42 -11.68 -19.69 -8.06
N ALA A 43 -12.25 -19.31 -6.93
CA ALA A 43 -11.76 -19.74 -5.63
C ALA A 43 -12.00 -21.26 -5.46
N PRO A 44 -11.26 -21.96 -4.59
CA PRO A 44 -11.54 -23.34 -4.23
C PRO A 44 -13.00 -23.50 -3.79
N ALA A 45 -13.55 -24.69 -4.01
CA ALA A 45 -14.96 -24.96 -3.69
C ALA A 45 -15.31 -24.57 -2.24
N GLY A 46 -16.37 -23.75 -2.08
CA GLY A 46 -16.83 -23.26 -0.78
C GLY A 46 -16.02 -22.10 -0.20
N GLN A 47 -15.10 -21.51 -0.95
CA GLN A 47 -14.29 -20.35 -0.56
C GLN A 47 -14.59 -19.12 -1.44
N ASP A 48 -14.29 -17.96 -0.89
CA ASP A 48 -14.25 -16.68 -1.61
C ASP A 48 -12.83 -16.10 -1.49
N TRP A 49 -12.29 -15.59 -2.59
CA TRP A 49 -10.96 -14.99 -2.55
C TRP A 49 -10.86 -13.81 -1.58
N THR A 50 -11.94 -13.07 -1.33
CA THR A 50 -11.95 -11.96 -0.36
C THR A 50 -11.86 -12.41 1.10
N THR A 51 -12.12 -13.68 1.39
CA THR A 51 -11.93 -14.29 2.72
C THR A 51 -10.63 -15.09 2.83
N THR A 52 -9.89 -15.22 1.73
CA THR A 52 -8.59 -15.87 1.71
C THR A 52 -7.51 -14.86 2.06
N VAL A 53 -7.07 -14.87 3.33
CA VAL A 53 -6.06 -13.94 3.84
C VAL A 53 -4.83 -14.69 4.31
N ALA A 54 -3.66 -14.20 3.96
CA ALA A 54 -2.37 -14.70 4.41
C ALA A 54 -1.52 -13.55 4.97
N GLU A 55 -0.79 -13.83 6.05
CA GLU A 55 0.28 -12.96 6.48
C GLU A 55 1.49 -13.14 5.55
N THR A 56 2.05 -12.03 5.06
CA THR A 56 3.25 -12.02 4.23
C THR A 56 4.47 -11.58 5.03
N GLN A 57 5.61 -11.49 4.36
CA GLN A 57 6.81 -10.96 5.00
C GLN A 57 6.62 -9.51 5.46
N TYR A 58 5.86 -8.68 4.71
CA TYR A 58 5.76 -7.24 4.96
C TYR A 58 4.33 -6.75 5.26
N GLY A 59 3.34 -7.64 5.28
CA GLY A 59 1.96 -7.22 5.50
C GLY A 59 0.96 -8.36 5.48
N PHE A 60 -0.19 -8.10 4.88
CA PHE A 60 -1.30 -9.04 4.75
C PHE A 60 -1.80 -9.05 3.31
N LEU A 61 -1.92 -10.24 2.75
CA LEU A 61 -2.41 -10.45 1.39
C LEU A 61 -3.83 -11.01 1.43
N MET A 62 -4.74 -10.36 0.74
CA MET A 62 -6.08 -10.85 0.44
C MET A 62 -6.13 -11.36 -1.00
N GLY A 63 -6.72 -12.54 -1.19
CA GLY A 63 -7.03 -13.05 -2.51
C GLY A 63 -6.19 -14.22 -2.98
N ASN A 64 -6.28 -14.48 -4.28
CA ASN A 64 -5.52 -15.52 -4.94
C ASN A 64 -4.01 -15.22 -4.88
N PRO A 65 -3.18 -16.03 -4.19
CA PRO A 65 -1.74 -15.78 -4.12
C PRO A 65 -1.06 -15.88 -5.50
N ASN A 66 -1.70 -16.55 -6.44
CA ASN A 66 -1.22 -16.71 -7.81
C ASN A 66 -1.94 -15.76 -8.80
N ALA A 67 -2.66 -14.74 -8.30
CA ALA A 67 -3.31 -13.77 -9.18
C ALA A 67 -2.29 -13.11 -10.13
N PRO A 68 -2.60 -12.97 -11.42
CA PRO A 68 -1.68 -12.37 -12.39
C PRO A 68 -1.42 -10.88 -12.14
N VAL A 69 -2.35 -10.19 -11.48
CA VAL A 69 -2.17 -8.79 -11.07
C VAL A 69 -1.93 -8.72 -9.58
N LYS A 70 -0.80 -8.13 -9.20
CA LYS A 70 -0.40 -7.90 -7.81
C LYS A 70 -0.60 -6.43 -7.47
N LEU A 71 -1.58 -6.12 -6.63
CA LEU A 71 -1.76 -4.80 -6.05
C LEU A 71 -1.10 -4.78 -4.67
N VAL A 72 -0.17 -3.85 -4.47
CA VAL A 72 0.42 -3.54 -3.16
C VAL A 72 -0.05 -2.15 -2.76
N GLU A 73 -0.51 -2.01 -1.53
CA GLU A 73 -0.88 -0.75 -0.91
C GLU A 73 0.00 -0.50 0.31
N TYR A 74 0.74 0.59 0.31
CA TYR A 74 1.37 1.14 1.52
C TYR A 74 0.41 2.12 2.18
N ALA A 75 -0.03 1.80 3.39
CA ALA A 75 -1.01 2.61 4.10
C ALA A 75 -0.75 2.67 5.61
N SER A 76 -1.25 3.73 6.23
CA SER A 76 -1.20 3.95 7.67
C SER A 76 -2.61 4.07 8.23
N ILE A 77 -2.85 3.46 9.38
CA ILE A 77 -4.14 3.55 10.08
C ILE A 77 -4.45 4.98 10.51
N THR A 78 -3.42 5.78 10.78
CA THR A 78 -3.57 7.19 11.19
C THR A 78 -3.70 8.15 10.01
N CYS A 79 -3.48 7.71 8.77
CA CYS A 79 -3.53 8.56 7.58
C CYS A 79 -4.98 8.92 7.20
N PRO A 80 -5.35 10.23 7.17
CA PRO A 80 -6.70 10.63 6.79
C PRO A 80 -7.03 10.31 5.32
N HIS A 81 -6.06 10.38 4.40
CA HIS A 81 -6.28 10.02 3.00
C HIS A 81 -6.46 8.52 2.79
N CYS A 82 -5.85 7.66 3.63
CA CYS A 82 -6.12 6.23 3.62
C CYS A 82 -7.55 5.93 4.08
N ALA A 83 -8.02 6.63 5.11
CA ALA A 83 -9.41 6.52 5.56
C ALA A 83 -10.39 7.03 4.50
N GLU A 84 -10.10 8.16 3.85
CA GLU A 84 -10.89 8.70 2.75
C GLU A 84 -10.97 7.70 1.60
N PHE A 85 -9.84 7.19 1.11
CA PHE A 85 -9.79 6.17 0.07
C PHE A 85 -10.67 4.95 0.41
N THR A 86 -10.51 4.41 1.62
CA THR A 86 -11.25 3.22 2.06
C THR A 86 -12.75 3.49 2.17
N ASN A 87 -13.14 4.60 2.82
CA ASN A 87 -14.53 4.95 3.08
C ASN A 87 -15.29 5.40 1.82
N ASP A 88 -14.59 5.93 0.82
CA ASP A 88 -15.15 6.32 -0.48
C ASP A 88 -15.23 5.14 -1.49
N GLY A 89 -15.21 3.91 -0.97
CA GLY A 89 -15.43 2.70 -1.75
C GLY A 89 -14.16 2.05 -2.32
N GLY A 90 -12.97 2.52 -1.94
CA GLY A 90 -11.70 1.97 -2.42
C GLY A 90 -11.49 0.52 -2.01
N ALA A 91 -11.72 0.19 -0.74
CA ALA A 91 -11.59 -1.19 -0.26
C ALA A 91 -12.57 -2.14 -0.95
N GLU A 92 -13.87 -1.79 -1.01
CA GLU A 92 -14.89 -2.58 -1.68
C GLU A 92 -14.58 -2.75 -3.18
N GLY A 93 -14.13 -1.67 -3.82
CA GLY A 93 -13.72 -1.69 -5.21
C GLY A 93 -12.56 -2.67 -5.47
N ILE A 94 -11.49 -2.62 -4.67
CA ILE A 94 -10.38 -3.58 -4.76
C ILE A 94 -10.89 -5.01 -4.53
N GLN A 95 -11.73 -5.22 -3.51
CA GLN A 95 -12.30 -6.54 -3.21
C GLN A 95 -13.12 -7.11 -4.38
N SER A 96 -13.76 -6.27 -5.19
CA SER A 96 -14.48 -6.72 -6.39
C SER A 96 -13.53 -7.36 -7.43
N TYR A 97 -12.34 -6.81 -7.60
CA TYR A 97 -11.29 -7.39 -8.44
C TYR A 97 -10.66 -8.63 -7.80
N VAL A 98 -10.42 -8.62 -6.49
CA VAL A 98 -9.92 -9.79 -5.74
C VAL A 98 -10.87 -10.97 -5.86
N ARG A 99 -12.18 -10.76 -5.73
CA ARG A 99 -13.21 -11.81 -5.86
C ARG A 99 -13.16 -12.51 -7.21
N SER A 100 -12.75 -11.82 -8.25
CA SER A 100 -12.55 -12.43 -9.57
C SER A 100 -11.35 -13.38 -9.66
N GLY A 101 -10.46 -13.37 -8.66
CA GLY A 101 -9.19 -14.10 -8.63
C GLY A 101 -8.10 -13.55 -9.55
N ARG A 102 -8.38 -12.45 -10.27
CA ARG A 102 -7.43 -11.78 -11.18
C ARG A 102 -6.43 -10.88 -10.47
N VAL A 103 -6.82 -10.35 -9.30
CA VAL A 103 -6.03 -9.43 -8.48
C VAL A 103 -5.80 -10.05 -7.11
N SER A 104 -4.59 -9.95 -6.58
CA SER A 104 -4.32 -10.08 -5.15
C SER A 104 -4.01 -8.70 -4.58
N TRP A 105 -4.46 -8.43 -3.37
CA TRP A 105 -4.23 -7.18 -2.66
C TRP A 105 -3.37 -7.41 -1.43
N GLU A 106 -2.16 -6.87 -1.42
CA GLU A 106 -1.28 -6.87 -0.26
C GLU A 106 -1.29 -5.49 0.41
N TYR A 107 -1.81 -5.42 1.62
CA TYR A 107 -1.72 -4.25 2.48
C TYR A 107 -0.41 -4.30 3.25
N ARG A 108 0.45 -3.30 3.10
CA ARG A 108 1.72 -3.14 3.79
C ARG A 108 1.65 -1.98 4.77
N PRO A 109 1.72 -2.25 6.09
CA PRO A 109 1.79 -1.20 7.11
C PRO A 109 2.93 -0.22 6.84
N TYR A 110 2.59 1.07 6.78
CA TYR A 110 3.56 2.15 6.66
C TYR A 110 3.29 3.20 7.72
N MET A 111 4.19 3.31 8.70
CA MET A 111 4.00 4.19 9.84
C MET A 111 4.28 5.64 9.48
N ILE A 112 3.36 6.53 9.79
CA ILE A 112 3.53 7.98 9.63
C ILE A 112 3.39 8.75 10.94
N PHE A 113 2.73 8.16 11.96
CA PHE A 113 2.56 8.77 13.28
C PHE A 113 2.95 7.81 14.41
N PRO A 114 3.32 8.34 15.59
CA PRO A 114 3.70 7.52 16.75
C PRO A 114 2.63 6.55 17.25
N THR A 115 1.37 6.72 16.85
CA THR A 115 0.25 5.84 17.23
C THR A 115 0.20 4.57 16.37
N ASP A 116 0.71 4.61 15.12
CA ASP A 116 0.63 3.48 14.19
C ASP A 116 1.20 2.16 14.73
N PRO A 117 2.37 2.11 15.40
CA PRO A 117 2.91 0.86 15.90
C PRO A 117 1.96 0.10 16.82
N GLY A 118 1.28 0.80 17.72
CA GLY A 118 0.30 0.22 18.63
C GLY A 118 -0.93 -0.32 17.90
N LEU A 119 -1.45 0.44 16.93
CA LEU A 119 -2.61 0.05 16.14
C LEU A 119 -2.32 -1.19 15.28
N PHE A 120 -1.23 -1.19 14.54
CA PHE A 120 -0.82 -2.35 13.75
C PHE A 120 -0.49 -3.57 14.61
N SER A 121 0.08 -3.36 15.81
CA SER A 121 0.32 -4.44 16.76
C SER A 121 -0.99 -5.13 17.15
N LEU A 122 -2.03 -4.38 17.48
CA LEU A 122 -3.33 -4.93 17.83
C LEU A 122 -4.01 -5.63 16.65
N LEU A 123 -3.96 -5.05 15.46
CA LEU A 123 -4.47 -5.69 14.24
C LEU A 123 -3.81 -7.04 13.97
N ARG A 124 -2.49 -7.12 14.10
CA ARG A 124 -1.75 -8.39 13.94
C ARG A 124 -2.13 -9.43 15.00
N CYS A 125 -2.30 -8.99 16.24
CA CYS A 125 -2.68 -9.87 17.35
C CYS A 125 -4.07 -10.48 17.22
N GLN A 126 -4.99 -9.81 16.52
CA GLN A 126 -6.31 -10.35 16.21
C GLN A 126 -6.28 -11.42 15.11
N GLY A 127 -5.13 -11.57 14.46
CA GLY A 127 -4.90 -12.58 13.43
C GLY A 127 -5.28 -12.13 12.02
N LYS A 128 -4.76 -12.87 11.06
CA LYS A 128 -4.83 -12.55 9.64
C LYS A 128 -6.26 -12.37 9.10
N ASP A 129 -7.19 -13.20 9.54
CA ASP A 129 -8.57 -13.20 9.02
C ASP A 129 -9.37 -11.98 9.45
N SER A 130 -8.95 -11.35 10.56
CA SER A 130 -9.56 -10.13 11.10
C SER A 130 -8.90 -8.84 10.59
N PHE A 131 -7.73 -8.92 9.93
CA PHE A 131 -6.93 -7.75 9.60
C PHE A 131 -7.68 -6.74 8.72
N PHE A 132 -8.16 -7.15 7.56
CA PHE A 132 -8.86 -6.24 6.63
C PHE A 132 -10.18 -5.70 7.21
N PRO A 133 -11.10 -6.54 7.76
CA PRO A 133 -12.33 -6.05 8.34
C PRO A 133 -12.12 -5.07 9.50
N LEU A 134 -11.10 -5.28 10.35
CA LEU A 134 -10.80 -4.36 11.46
C LEU A 134 -10.12 -3.08 10.97
N THR A 135 -9.27 -3.15 9.97
CA THR A 135 -8.65 -2.00 9.32
C THR A 135 -9.72 -1.06 8.74
N GLU A 136 -10.68 -1.61 7.98
CA GLU A 136 -11.80 -0.84 7.42
C GLU A 136 -12.65 -0.18 8.52
N GLN A 137 -12.95 -0.90 9.59
CA GLN A 137 -13.70 -0.34 10.73
C GLN A 137 -12.92 0.74 11.49
N LEU A 138 -11.59 0.59 11.64
CA LEU A 138 -10.74 1.64 12.22
C LEU A 138 -10.76 2.91 11.36
N TYR A 139 -10.71 2.78 10.04
CA TYR A 139 -10.83 3.91 9.12
C TYR A 139 -12.21 4.56 9.19
N ALA A 140 -13.29 3.79 9.28
CA ALA A 140 -14.64 4.33 9.42
C ALA A 140 -14.82 5.18 10.70
N GLU A 141 -14.12 4.81 11.77
CA GLU A 141 -14.15 5.52 13.05
C GLU A 141 -12.97 6.51 13.23
N GLN A 142 -12.09 6.65 12.23
CA GLN A 142 -10.80 7.34 12.38
C GLN A 142 -10.95 8.76 12.95
N ARG A 143 -11.88 9.55 12.45
CA ARG A 143 -12.08 10.94 12.92
C ARG A 143 -12.33 11.02 14.43
N ASN A 144 -12.99 10.01 15.01
CA ASN A 144 -13.34 10.00 16.44
C ASN A 144 -12.13 9.74 17.33
N TRP A 145 -11.26 8.79 16.95
CA TRP A 145 -10.12 8.40 17.78
C TRP A 145 -8.84 9.17 17.41
N ALA A 146 -8.63 9.55 16.14
CA ALA A 146 -7.42 10.27 15.73
C ALA A 146 -7.33 11.66 16.36
N VAL A 147 -8.45 12.38 16.46
CA VAL A 147 -8.48 13.70 17.13
C VAL A 147 -8.03 13.60 18.59
N ARG A 148 -8.48 12.57 19.32
CA ARG A 148 -8.03 12.35 20.71
C ARG A 148 -6.54 12.09 20.78
N GLY A 149 -6.01 11.25 19.90
CA GLY A 149 -4.59 10.94 19.82
C GLY A 149 -3.75 12.18 19.49
N GLN A 150 -4.17 12.99 18.54
CA GLN A 150 -3.50 14.24 18.19
C GLN A 150 -3.50 15.21 19.35
N THR A 151 -4.64 15.46 19.99
CA THR A 151 -4.75 16.35 21.15
C THR A 151 -3.82 15.90 22.29
N TYR A 152 -3.78 14.59 22.57
CA TYR A 152 -2.88 14.06 23.60
C TYR A 152 -1.40 14.26 23.23
N LEU A 153 -1.01 13.96 21.98
CA LEU A 153 0.35 14.14 21.48
C LEU A 153 0.80 15.60 21.54
N GLU A 154 -0.05 16.55 21.17
CA GLU A 154 0.24 17.98 21.24
C GLU A 154 0.50 18.44 22.68
N ALA A 155 -0.35 17.98 23.62
CA ALA A 155 -0.23 18.35 25.03
C ALA A 155 0.95 17.65 25.76
N ASN A 156 1.39 16.49 25.30
CA ASN A 156 2.34 15.62 26.01
C ASN A 156 3.58 15.25 25.19
N ARG A 157 3.92 16.01 24.14
CA ARG A 157 4.99 15.69 23.19
C ARG A 157 6.28 15.21 23.84
N THR A 158 6.86 16.01 24.73
CA THR A 158 8.13 15.70 25.39
C THR A 158 8.06 14.41 26.22
N ALA A 159 6.93 14.20 26.92
CA ALA A 159 6.74 12.98 27.71
C ALA A 159 6.65 11.75 26.81
N VAL A 160 5.90 11.83 25.69
CA VAL A 160 5.74 10.74 24.72
C VAL A 160 7.06 10.42 24.01
N GLU A 161 7.85 11.42 23.65
CA GLU A 161 9.18 11.24 23.04
C GLU A 161 10.16 10.52 23.98
N GLY A 162 10.06 10.74 25.30
CA GLY A 162 10.87 10.08 26.31
C GLY A 162 10.44 8.65 26.67
N MET A 163 9.29 8.17 26.18
CA MET A 163 8.81 6.81 26.43
C MET A 163 9.56 5.77 25.59
N ASN A 164 9.78 4.58 26.15
CA ASN A 164 10.14 3.41 25.32
C ASN A 164 8.97 3.00 24.42
N ASP A 165 9.23 2.18 23.42
CA ASP A 165 8.26 1.84 22.37
C ASP A 165 6.99 1.16 22.92
N GLN A 166 7.12 0.26 23.90
CA GLN A 166 5.98 -0.43 24.51
C GLN A 166 5.10 0.54 25.29
N THR A 167 5.71 1.36 26.14
CA THR A 167 4.99 2.36 26.93
C THR A 167 4.29 3.36 26.01
N ARG A 168 4.98 3.81 24.97
CA ARG A 168 4.43 4.73 23.97
C ARG A 168 3.23 4.12 23.24
N ALA A 169 3.36 2.89 22.73
CA ALA A 169 2.29 2.18 22.04
C ALA A 169 1.06 2.00 22.96
N ALA A 170 1.27 1.52 24.19
CA ALA A 170 0.19 1.31 25.15
C ALA A 170 -0.50 2.62 25.56
N THR A 171 0.28 3.68 25.79
CA THR A 171 -0.26 5.00 26.14
C THR A 171 -1.09 5.57 25.01
N LEU A 172 -0.55 5.61 23.78
CA LEU A 172 -1.25 6.21 22.63
C LEU A 172 -2.51 5.43 22.24
N VAL A 173 -2.49 4.10 22.30
CA VAL A 173 -3.69 3.28 22.09
C VAL A 173 -4.77 3.59 23.12
N ARG A 174 -4.41 3.75 24.39
CA ARG A 174 -5.37 4.08 25.46
C ARG A 174 -5.93 5.49 25.29
N GLU A 175 -5.08 6.47 25.05
CA GLU A 175 -5.47 7.88 24.93
C GLU A 175 -6.32 8.16 23.69
N THR A 176 -6.14 7.38 22.63
CA THR A 176 -7.07 7.39 21.48
C THR A 176 -8.40 6.72 21.78
N GLY A 177 -8.47 5.84 22.79
CA GLY A 177 -9.62 4.99 23.11
C GLY A 177 -9.79 3.80 22.17
N VAL A 178 -8.78 3.50 21.33
CA VAL A 178 -8.83 2.36 20.39
C VAL A 178 -8.76 1.02 21.14
N ASP A 179 -8.22 0.99 22.36
CA ASP A 179 -8.33 -0.18 23.25
C ASP A 179 -9.79 -0.59 23.47
N ALA A 180 -10.72 0.37 23.64
CA ALA A 180 -12.15 0.08 23.76
C ALA A 180 -12.73 -0.48 22.45
N PHE A 181 -12.28 0.02 21.30
CA PHE A 181 -12.66 -0.52 19.99
C PHE A 181 -12.33 -2.02 19.88
N PHE A 182 -11.12 -2.42 20.27
CA PHE A 182 -10.70 -3.83 20.24
C PHE A 182 -11.40 -4.68 21.30
N ARG A 183 -11.67 -4.14 22.51
CA ARG A 183 -12.46 -4.85 23.52
C ARG A 183 -13.87 -5.17 23.05
N GLN A 184 -14.54 -4.23 22.40
CA GLN A 184 -15.88 -4.45 21.82
C GLN A 184 -15.90 -5.53 20.73
N ARG A 185 -14.71 -5.85 20.17
CA ARG A 185 -14.50 -6.88 19.13
C ARG A 185 -13.82 -8.15 19.65
N GLY A 186 -13.90 -8.37 20.96
CA GLY A 186 -13.56 -9.65 21.60
C GLY A 186 -12.16 -9.74 22.20
N MET A 187 -11.31 -8.71 22.12
CA MET A 187 -10.05 -8.71 22.88
C MET A 187 -10.30 -8.41 24.36
N THR A 188 -9.74 -9.21 25.25
CA THR A 188 -9.66 -8.85 26.66
C THR A 188 -8.59 -7.78 26.89
N GLN A 189 -8.68 -7.03 27.99
CA GLN A 189 -7.64 -6.05 28.34
C GLN A 189 -6.26 -6.72 28.47
N GLY A 190 -6.20 -7.91 29.07
CA GLY A 190 -4.94 -8.66 29.20
C GLY A 190 -4.31 -9.05 27.86
N GLN A 191 -5.12 -9.37 26.84
CA GLN A 191 -4.63 -9.64 25.49
C GLN A 191 -4.10 -8.37 24.83
N ILE A 192 -4.79 -7.25 25.00
CA ILE A 192 -4.33 -5.92 24.52
C ILE A 192 -2.99 -5.57 25.14
N ASP A 193 -2.88 -5.66 26.46
CA ASP A 193 -1.65 -5.33 27.20
C ASP A 193 -0.49 -6.25 26.79
N GLN A 194 -0.73 -7.53 26.65
CA GLN A 194 0.26 -8.52 26.20
C GLN A 194 0.73 -8.23 24.77
N CYS A 195 -0.19 -7.85 23.89
CA CYS A 195 0.13 -7.53 22.50
C CYS A 195 1.00 -6.28 22.40
N LEU A 196 0.64 -5.21 23.12
CA LEU A 196 1.38 -3.95 23.12
C LEU A 196 2.73 -4.04 23.85
N ALA A 197 2.89 -5.02 24.76
CA ALA A 197 4.16 -5.34 25.39
C ALA A 197 5.10 -6.19 24.51
N ASN A 198 4.62 -6.70 23.37
CA ASN A 198 5.43 -7.53 22.47
C ASN A 198 6.42 -6.69 21.65
N VAL A 199 7.65 -6.58 22.17
CA VAL A 199 8.75 -5.83 21.56
C VAL A 199 9.04 -6.30 20.12
N ALA A 200 9.08 -7.60 19.91
CA ALA A 200 9.42 -8.17 18.60
C ALA A 200 8.39 -7.76 17.54
N ASN A 201 7.10 -7.71 17.91
CA ASN A 201 6.05 -7.26 17.00
C ASN A 201 6.18 -5.76 16.67
N LEU A 202 6.41 -4.90 17.68
CA LEU A 202 6.63 -3.47 17.46
C LEU A 202 7.86 -3.20 16.60
N GLN A 203 8.97 -3.92 16.87
CA GLN A 203 10.21 -3.79 16.08
C GLN A 203 10.01 -4.25 14.64
N ARG A 204 9.24 -5.32 14.42
CA ARG A 204 8.93 -5.80 13.07
C ARG A 204 8.18 -4.74 12.28
N ILE A 205 7.13 -4.13 12.83
CA ILE A 205 6.35 -3.08 12.15
C ILE A 205 7.27 -1.90 11.78
N SER A 206 8.18 -1.52 12.68
CA SER A 206 9.18 -0.47 12.41
C SER A 206 10.14 -0.88 11.29
N ALA A 207 10.63 -2.12 11.31
CA ALA A 207 11.54 -2.65 10.30
C ALA A 207 10.86 -2.75 8.92
N ASP A 208 9.58 -3.14 8.86
CA ASP A 208 8.82 -3.20 7.62
C ASP A 208 8.68 -1.81 6.96
N THR A 209 8.41 -0.76 7.75
CA THR A 209 8.41 0.63 7.27
C THR A 209 9.80 1.08 6.79
N GLN A 210 10.86 0.76 7.54
CA GLN A 210 12.23 1.07 7.14
C GLN A 210 12.62 0.38 5.83
N HIS A 211 12.24 -0.90 5.69
CA HIS A 211 12.46 -1.64 4.45
C HIS A 211 11.72 -0.98 3.27
N ALA A 212 10.46 -0.60 3.46
CA ALA A 212 9.68 0.09 2.42
C ALA A 212 10.37 1.38 1.95
N ILE A 213 10.90 2.19 2.89
CA ILE A 213 11.65 3.41 2.56
C ILE A 213 12.89 3.11 1.72
N GLN A 214 13.60 2.01 2.02
CA GLN A 214 14.86 1.65 1.35
C GLN A 214 14.65 1.00 -0.02
N THR A 215 13.53 0.33 -0.25
CA THR A 215 13.28 -0.47 -1.46
C THR A 215 12.32 0.20 -2.42
N ASP A 216 11.09 0.40 -1.98
CA ASP A 216 10.00 0.90 -2.80
C ASP A 216 9.87 2.43 -2.70
N ASN A 217 10.35 3.02 -1.59
CA ASN A 217 10.36 4.45 -1.30
C ASN A 217 9.00 5.14 -1.60
N PRO A 218 7.90 4.68 -0.98
CA PRO A 218 6.59 5.29 -1.20
C PRO A 218 6.61 6.76 -0.76
N PRO A 219 6.14 7.71 -1.59
CA PRO A 219 6.19 9.14 -1.29
C PRO A 219 5.25 9.57 -0.17
N GLY A 220 4.35 8.69 0.27
CA GLY A 220 3.36 8.92 1.32
C GLY A 220 2.35 7.78 1.40
N THR A 221 1.21 8.06 2.02
CA THR A 221 0.11 7.08 2.14
C THR A 221 -1.24 7.71 1.78
N PRO A 222 -2.13 6.97 1.09
CA PRO A 222 -1.87 5.67 0.49
C PRO A 222 -0.94 5.76 -0.71
N THR A 223 -0.11 4.75 -0.94
CA THR A 223 0.65 4.59 -2.18
C THR A 223 0.41 3.19 -2.74
N PHE A 224 0.11 3.12 -4.03
CA PHE A 224 -0.23 1.88 -4.71
C PHE A 224 0.85 1.47 -5.71
N TYR A 225 1.11 0.16 -5.78
CA TYR A 225 1.94 -0.46 -6.81
C TYR A 225 1.12 -1.56 -7.50
N ILE A 226 1.12 -1.56 -8.83
CA ILE A 226 0.55 -2.64 -9.64
C ILE A 226 1.69 -3.36 -10.34
N ASN A 227 1.84 -4.65 -10.08
CA ASN A 227 2.94 -5.47 -10.62
C ASN A 227 4.33 -4.85 -10.40
N GLY A 228 4.56 -4.25 -9.23
CA GLY A 228 5.82 -3.58 -8.87
C GLY A 228 5.99 -2.17 -9.45
N GLN A 229 5.03 -1.66 -10.22
CA GLN A 229 5.08 -0.29 -10.75
C GLN A 229 4.26 0.65 -9.89
N ILE A 230 4.87 1.73 -9.42
CA ILE A 230 4.19 2.77 -8.64
C ILE A 230 3.08 3.43 -9.46
N GLN A 231 1.98 3.71 -8.80
CA GLN A 231 0.85 4.43 -9.38
C GLN A 231 0.84 5.87 -8.87
N ASP A 232 1.50 6.76 -9.62
CA ASP A 232 1.64 8.16 -9.23
C ASP A 232 0.29 8.89 -9.19
N ASN A 233 0.14 9.78 -8.23
CA ASN A 233 -1.04 10.63 -8.04
C ASN A 233 -2.36 9.85 -7.88
N VAL A 234 -2.29 8.68 -7.24
CA VAL A 234 -3.44 7.85 -6.90
C VAL A 234 -3.69 7.91 -5.38
N GLY A 235 -4.76 8.58 -5.00
CA GLY A 235 -5.22 8.68 -3.62
C GLY A 235 -6.72 8.40 -3.46
N LEU A 236 -7.45 8.23 -4.59
CA LEU A 236 -8.89 7.95 -4.61
C LEU A 236 -9.20 6.73 -5.45
N TRP A 237 -10.31 6.05 -5.14
CA TRP A 237 -10.76 4.89 -5.91
C TRP A 237 -10.95 5.21 -7.40
N THR A 238 -11.53 6.35 -7.72
CA THR A 238 -11.74 6.81 -9.10
C THR A 238 -10.44 6.97 -9.91
N GLN A 239 -9.30 7.08 -9.23
CA GLN A 239 -7.97 7.15 -9.86
C GLN A 239 -7.32 5.77 -9.96
N LEU A 240 -7.53 4.87 -8.99
CA LEU A 240 -6.98 3.51 -8.98
C LEU A 240 -7.72 2.57 -9.92
N GLU A 241 -9.06 2.63 -9.94
CA GLU A 241 -9.90 1.71 -10.70
C GLU A 241 -9.54 1.63 -12.18
N PRO A 242 -9.38 2.73 -12.92
CA PRO A 242 -8.99 2.67 -14.33
C PRO A 242 -7.66 1.94 -14.56
N ARG A 243 -6.73 2.02 -13.62
CA ARG A 243 -5.41 1.36 -13.69
C ARG A 243 -5.51 -0.13 -13.42
N LEU A 244 -6.32 -0.53 -12.43
CA LEU A 244 -6.61 -1.95 -12.19
C LEU A 244 -7.35 -2.57 -13.36
N ARG A 245 -8.34 -1.88 -13.93
CA ARG A 245 -9.05 -2.32 -15.12
C ARG A 245 -8.10 -2.52 -16.31
N GLN A 246 -7.22 -1.56 -16.54
CA GLN A 246 -6.17 -1.68 -17.58
C GLN A 246 -5.25 -2.88 -17.29
N ALA A 247 -4.85 -3.10 -16.03
CA ALA A 247 -3.98 -4.21 -15.65
C ALA A 247 -4.60 -5.58 -15.89
N VAL A 248 -5.92 -5.69 -15.81
CA VAL A 248 -6.64 -6.95 -16.10
C VAL A 248 -7.11 -7.05 -17.56
N GLY A 249 -6.81 -6.06 -18.41
CA GLY A 249 -7.12 -6.09 -19.84
C GLY A 249 -8.58 -5.78 -20.17
N GLY A 250 -9.26 -4.95 -19.35
CA GLY A 250 -10.67 -4.58 -19.52
C GLY A 250 -10.89 -3.09 -19.67
#